data_6d5a2ce931035cd1ae60a99d9754a4f5
#
_entry.id   6d5a2ce931035cd1ae60a99d9754a4f5
#
_cell.length_a   1.000
_cell.length_b   1.000
_cell.length_c   1.000
_cell.angle_alpha   90.00
_cell.angle_beta   90.00
_cell.angle_gamma   90.00
#
_symmetry.space_group_name_H-M   'P 1'
#
loop_
_entity.id
_entity.type
_entity.pdbx_description
1 polymer ?
#
loop_
_entity_poly.entity_id
_entity_poly.type
_entity_poly.pdbx_seq_one_letter_code
_entity_poly.pdbx_strand_id
1 'polypeptide(L)'
;MIKLVVVGASSGGIEAISIFLAKLPVSLNIPVIIVLHIGNNKIGTLLSQLNSKTSFLVKEAEEQETISPKTVYFAPPNYHIQVEDNRTISLSTDAKVNFSRPSIDVLFETAAWVYKYELIGILLTGSNNDGSKGLLEIKKHGGKTIVENPKTAYSKTMPYTATTLFEPDYIINIEDIAEKIIELCTE
;
A
#
# COMPACT_ATOMS: atom_id res chain seq x y z
N MET A 1 -7.64 4.45 16.56
CA MET A 1 -8.19 3.33 15.73
C MET A 1 -7.84 3.56 14.27
N ILE A 2 -7.25 2.58 13.60
CA ILE A 2 -6.84 2.63 12.19
C ILE A 2 -8.06 2.72 11.27
N LYS A 3 -7.97 3.56 10.22
CA LYS A 3 -9.04 3.77 9.24
C LYS A 3 -8.63 3.53 7.79
N LEU A 4 -7.31 3.45 7.52
CA LEU A 4 -6.80 3.18 6.19
C LEU A 4 -5.48 2.39 6.28
N VAL A 5 -5.29 1.47 5.34
CA VAL A 5 -4.01 0.83 5.06
C VAL A 5 -3.57 1.23 3.64
N VAL A 6 -2.34 1.71 3.48
CA VAL A 6 -1.74 1.98 2.17
C VAL A 6 -0.53 1.07 1.96
N VAL A 7 -0.40 0.52 0.76
CA VAL A 7 0.60 -0.49 0.44
C VAL A 7 1.35 -0.12 -0.83
N GLY A 8 2.67 -0.21 -0.79
CA GLY A 8 3.54 -0.05 -1.94
C GLY A 8 4.31 -1.33 -2.25
N ALA A 9 4.34 -1.72 -3.52
CA ALA A 9 5.08 -2.90 -3.98
C ALA A 9 5.56 -2.76 -5.44
N SER A 10 6.56 -3.54 -5.81
CA SER A 10 7.10 -3.57 -7.16
C SER A 10 7.49 -5.01 -7.54
N SER A 11 8.75 -5.28 -7.84
CA SER A 11 9.25 -6.62 -8.22
C SER A 11 8.96 -7.65 -7.12
N GLY A 12 8.23 -8.73 -7.46
CA GLY A 12 7.74 -9.73 -6.49
C GLY A 12 6.44 -9.33 -5.76
N GLY A 13 5.92 -8.12 -6.02
CA GLY A 13 4.79 -7.55 -5.30
C GLY A 13 3.47 -8.29 -5.50
N ILE A 14 3.22 -8.89 -6.67
CA ILE A 14 1.99 -9.66 -6.93
C ILE A 14 1.85 -10.81 -5.93
N GLU A 15 2.92 -11.55 -5.72
CA GLU A 15 2.91 -12.67 -4.78
C GLU A 15 2.81 -12.19 -3.34
N ALA A 16 3.60 -11.19 -2.96
CA ALA A 16 3.55 -10.60 -1.63
C ALA A 16 2.14 -10.08 -1.27
N ILE A 17 1.51 -9.31 -2.17
CA ILE A 17 0.14 -8.82 -1.99
C ILE A 17 -0.86 -9.98 -1.87
N SER A 18 -0.73 -11.03 -2.71
CA SER A 18 -1.59 -12.21 -2.66
C SER A 18 -1.51 -12.91 -1.30
N ILE A 19 -0.32 -13.05 -0.72
CA ILE A 19 -0.09 -13.71 0.56
C ILE A 19 -0.82 -12.97 1.69
N PHE A 20 -0.61 -11.66 1.82
CA PHE A 20 -1.21 -10.94 2.95
C PHE A 20 -2.71 -10.73 2.78
N LEU A 21 -3.21 -10.43 1.56
CA LEU A 21 -4.65 -10.25 1.32
C LEU A 21 -5.47 -11.53 1.60
N ALA A 22 -4.92 -12.69 1.25
CA ALA A 22 -5.58 -13.97 1.52
C ALA A 22 -5.74 -14.27 3.02
N LYS A 23 -4.93 -13.65 3.88
CA LYS A 23 -4.96 -13.82 5.34
C LYS A 23 -5.80 -12.78 6.07
N LEU A 24 -6.24 -11.71 5.40
CA LEU A 24 -7.08 -10.69 6.03
C LEU A 24 -8.48 -11.27 6.32
N PRO A 25 -8.96 -11.20 7.58
CA PRO A 25 -10.23 -11.78 7.95
C PRO A 25 -11.41 -10.95 7.45
N VAL A 26 -12.53 -11.60 7.17
CA VAL A 26 -13.79 -10.95 6.75
C VAL A 26 -14.31 -9.92 7.77
N SER A 27 -13.93 -10.06 9.04
CA SER A 27 -14.30 -9.13 10.12
C SER A 27 -13.55 -7.81 10.07
N LEU A 28 -12.41 -7.74 9.38
CA LEU A 28 -11.62 -6.52 9.26
C LEU A 28 -12.35 -5.52 8.37
N ASN A 29 -12.77 -4.39 8.95
CA ASN A 29 -13.64 -3.41 8.31
C ASN A 29 -12.89 -2.13 7.93
N ILE A 30 -11.75 -2.27 7.25
CA ILE A 30 -10.92 -1.16 6.78
C ILE A 30 -10.71 -1.20 5.27
N PRO A 31 -10.51 -0.05 4.59
CA PRO A 31 -10.07 0.00 3.21
C PRO A 31 -8.56 -0.22 3.09
N VAL A 32 -8.14 -0.69 1.92
CA VAL A 32 -6.72 -0.83 1.54
C VAL A 32 -6.51 -0.14 0.20
N ILE A 33 -5.49 0.72 0.05
CA ILE A 33 -5.10 1.30 -1.23
C ILE A 33 -3.70 0.81 -1.59
N ILE A 34 -3.54 0.31 -2.81
CA ILE A 34 -2.30 -0.34 -3.27
C ILE A 34 -1.75 0.36 -4.50
N VAL A 35 -0.48 0.75 -4.43
CA VAL A 35 0.33 1.05 -5.61
C VAL A 35 1.23 -0.14 -5.88
N LEU A 36 1.05 -0.75 -7.04
CA LEU A 36 1.88 -1.84 -7.54
C LEU A 36 2.48 -1.46 -8.90
N HIS A 37 3.79 -1.45 -9.01
CA HIS A 37 4.48 -1.18 -10.27
C HIS A 37 4.38 -2.40 -11.20
N ILE A 38 3.39 -2.42 -12.08
CA ILE A 38 3.18 -3.44 -13.11
C ILE A 38 2.93 -2.81 -14.48
N GLY A 39 3.17 -3.58 -15.56
CA GLY A 39 2.84 -3.13 -16.92
C GLY A 39 1.33 -3.10 -17.17
N ASN A 40 0.90 -2.17 -18.03
CA ASN A 40 -0.50 -1.82 -18.31
C ASN A 40 -1.47 -2.97 -18.63
N ASN A 41 -0.99 -4.07 -19.19
CA ASN A 41 -1.86 -5.14 -19.72
C ASN A 41 -2.16 -6.25 -18.69
N LYS A 42 -1.74 -6.14 -17.43
CA LYS A 42 -1.81 -7.24 -16.46
C LYS A 42 -2.79 -7.00 -15.31
N ILE A 43 -3.30 -5.79 -15.13
CA ILE A 43 -4.05 -5.45 -13.93
C ILE A 43 -5.39 -6.18 -13.84
N GLY A 44 -6.18 -6.23 -14.90
CA GLY A 44 -7.51 -6.88 -14.88
C GLY A 44 -7.48 -8.37 -14.51
N THR A 45 -6.49 -9.12 -15.03
CA THR A 45 -6.31 -10.53 -14.66
C THR A 45 -5.88 -10.66 -13.20
N LEU A 46 -5.00 -9.78 -12.72
CA LEU A 46 -4.58 -9.75 -11.32
C LEU A 46 -5.76 -9.50 -10.38
N LEU A 47 -6.58 -8.48 -10.67
CA LEU A 47 -7.74 -8.16 -9.83
C LEU A 47 -8.73 -9.32 -9.75
N SER A 48 -9.00 -10.00 -10.87
CA SER A 48 -9.85 -11.20 -10.90
C SER A 48 -9.29 -12.33 -10.03
N GLN A 49 -7.98 -12.56 -10.10
CA GLN A 49 -7.31 -13.58 -9.29
C GLN A 49 -7.34 -13.23 -7.79
N LEU A 50 -7.13 -11.96 -7.42
CA LEU A 50 -7.17 -11.52 -6.03
C LEU A 50 -8.58 -11.59 -5.46
N ASN A 51 -9.62 -11.21 -6.23
CA ASN A 51 -11.01 -11.33 -5.78
C ASN A 51 -11.40 -12.77 -5.43
N SER A 52 -10.76 -13.78 -6.04
CA SER A 52 -11.03 -15.19 -5.69
C SER A 52 -10.33 -15.65 -4.40
N LYS A 53 -9.37 -14.87 -3.88
CA LYS A 53 -8.53 -15.26 -2.75
C LYS A 53 -8.82 -14.48 -1.45
N THR A 54 -9.57 -13.41 -1.53
CA THR A 54 -9.90 -12.57 -0.39
C THR A 54 -11.39 -12.30 -0.29
N SER A 55 -11.87 -11.97 0.90
CA SER A 55 -13.25 -11.54 1.16
C SER A 55 -13.49 -10.03 0.90
N PHE A 56 -12.44 -9.30 0.54
CA PHE A 56 -12.53 -7.89 0.17
C PHE A 56 -12.94 -7.75 -1.29
N LEU A 57 -13.66 -6.67 -1.62
CA LEU A 57 -13.83 -6.27 -3.01
C LEU A 57 -12.51 -5.70 -3.54
N VAL A 58 -11.93 -6.33 -4.55
CA VAL A 58 -10.69 -5.84 -5.19
C VAL A 58 -11.01 -5.21 -6.53
N LYS A 59 -10.65 -3.93 -6.71
CA LYS A 59 -10.94 -3.17 -7.95
C LYS A 59 -9.85 -2.14 -8.27
N GLU A 60 -9.86 -1.61 -9.49
CA GLU A 60 -9.16 -0.36 -9.79
C GLU A 60 -9.88 0.81 -9.12
N ALA A 61 -9.10 1.78 -8.65
CA ALA A 61 -9.63 3.02 -8.10
C ALA A 61 -10.21 3.90 -9.21
N GLU A 62 -11.28 4.64 -8.88
CA GLU A 62 -11.94 5.59 -9.77
C GLU A 62 -11.77 7.02 -9.25
N GLU A 63 -11.84 8.00 -10.18
CA GLU A 63 -11.77 9.42 -9.85
C GLU A 63 -12.94 9.84 -8.95
N GLN A 64 -12.65 10.61 -7.90
CA GLN A 64 -13.61 11.10 -6.90
C GLN A 64 -14.35 10.00 -6.11
N GLU A 65 -13.83 8.78 -6.10
CA GLU A 65 -14.44 7.66 -5.38
C GLU A 65 -14.27 7.81 -3.87
N THR A 66 -15.34 7.60 -3.11
CA THR A 66 -15.27 7.55 -1.64
C THR A 66 -14.57 6.29 -1.17
N ILE A 67 -13.57 6.43 -0.32
CA ILE A 67 -12.82 5.30 0.24
C ILE A 67 -13.72 4.52 1.20
N SER A 68 -14.12 3.32 0.79
CA SER A 68 -15.10 2.48 1.49
C SER A 68 -14.45 1.27 2.17
N PRO A 69 -14.91 0.89 3.38
CA PRO A 69 -14.40 -0.30 4.06
C PRO A 69 -14.52 -1.58 3.24
N LYS A 70 -13.70 -2.58 3.56
CA LYS A 70 -13.65 -3.88 2.87
C LYS A 70 -13.39 -3.82 1.37
N THR A 71 -12.79 -2.74 0.90
CA THR A 71 -12.41 -2.55 -0.49
C THR A 71 -10.90 -2.41 -0.59
N VAL A 72 -10.32 -3.09 -1.55
CA VAL A 72 -8.91 -2.99 -1.95
C VAL A 72 -8.86 -2.26 -3.29
N TYR A 73 -8.34 -1.04 -3.26
CA TYR A 73 -8.19 -0.19 -4.43
C TYR A 73 -6.79 -0.33 -5.00
N PHE A 74 -6.67 -0.62 -6.27
CA PHE A 74 -5.41 -0.56 -6.99
C PHE A 74 -5.31 0.72 -7.79
N ALA A 75 -4.15 1.36 -7.76
CA ALA A 75 -3.86 2.49 -8.62
C ALA A 75 -3.95 2.06 -10.09
N PRO A 76 -4.75 2.78 -10.93
CA PRO A 76 -4.79 2.51 -12.36
C PRO A 76 -3.42 2.76 -13.02
N PRO A 77 -3.06 1.99 -14.06
CA PRO A 77 -1.83 2.22 -14.81
C PRO A 77 -1.74 3.64 -15.36
N ASN A 78 -0.56 4.26 -15.27
CA ASN A 78 -0.28 5.62 -15.74
C ASN A 78 -0.99 6.75 -15.00
N TYR A 79 -1.60 6.50 -13.84
CA TYR A 79 -2.13 7.53 -12.97
C TYR A 79 -1.47 7.45 -11.60
N HIS A 80 -1.10 8.58 -11.02
CA HIS A 80 -0.89 8.66 -9.59
C HIS A 80 -2.24 8.57 -8.88
N ILE A 81 -2.30 7.80 -7.79
CA ILE A 81 -3.45 7.76 -6.89
C ILE A 81 -3.14 8.61 -5.68
N GLN A 82 -4.06 9.47 -5.30
CA GLN A 82 -3.94 10.41 -4.19
C GLN A 82 -5.17 10.32 -3.28
N VAL A 83 -4.99 10.71 -2.04
CA VAL A 83 -6.06 10.79 -1.05
C VAL A 83 -6.37 12.26 -0.78
N GLU A 84 -7.62 12.67 -0.99
CA GLU A 84 -8.10 14.02 -0.79
C GLU A 84 -8.57 14.27 0.66
N ASP A 85 -8.60 15.52 1.10
CA ASP A 85 -9.00 15.93 2.47
C ASP A 85 -10.40 15.42 2.87
N ASN A 86 -11.31 15.28 1.90
CA ASN A 86 -12.64 14.72 2.10
C ASN A 86 -12.68 13.18 2.12
N ARG A 87 -11.50 12.52 2.10
CA ARG A 87 -11.33 11.06 2.10
C ARG A 87 -11.88 10.39 0.83
N THR A 88 -11.78 11.07 -0.31
CA THR A 88 -11.99 10.48 -1.62
C THR A 88 -10.65 10.20 -2.31
N ILE A 89 -10.69 9.41 -3.37
CA ILE A 89 -9.55 9.15 -4.25
C ILE A 89 -9.52 10.20 -5.35
N SER A 90 -8.35 10.72 -5.68
CA SER A 90 -8.10 11.42 -6.94
C SER A 90 -7.01 10.75 -7.76
N LEU A 91 -7.10 10.91 -9.08
CA LEU A 91 -6.20 10.32 -10.06
C LEU A 91 -5.50 11.44 -10.84
N SER A 92 -4.16 11.47 -10.83
CA SER A 92 -3.38 12.50 -11.50
C SER A 92 -2.49 11.93 -12.60
N THR A 93 -2.35 12.69 -13.69
CA THR A 93 -1.38 12.43 -14.77
C THR A 93 -0.12 13.27 -14.65
N ASP A 94 0.15 13.85 -13.50
CA ASP A 94 1.35 14.62 -13.23
C ASP A 94 2.64 13.87 -13.58
N ALA A 95 3.76 14.58 -13.59
CA ALA A 95 5.06 14.02 -13.95
C ALA A 95 5.40 12.79 -13.07
N LYS A 96 6.11 11.84 -13.67
CA LYS A 96 6.59 10.65 -12.93
C LYS A 96 7.43 11.06 -11.73
N VAL A 97 7.17 10.42 -10.58
CA VAL A 97 7.96 10.52 -9.36
C VAL A 97 8.78 9.24 -9.22
N ASN A 98 10.08 9.36 -8.95
CA ASN A 98 11.02 8.24 -8.94
C ASN A 98 10.95 7.35 -10.20
N PHE A 99 10.75 7.98 -11.36
CA PHE A 99 10.53 7.33 -12.69
C PHE A 99 9.25 6.47 -12.76
N SER A 100 8.38 6.50 -11.76
CA SER A 100 7.15 5.71 -11.66
C SER A 100 5.89 6.56 -11.74
N ARG A 101 4.86 6.03 -12.40
CA ARG A 101 3.47 6.48 -12.35
C ARG A 101 2.56 5.28 -12.59
N PRO A 102 1.82 4.84 -11.56
CA PRO A 102 1.70 5.41 -10.20
C PRO A 102 3.01 5.41 -9.40
N SER A 103 3.14 6.37 -8.45
CA SER A 103 4.22 6.41 -7.47
C SER A 103 3.67 6.07 -6.08
N ILE A 104 4.43 5.27 -5.34
CA ILE A 104 4.13 4.89 -3.95
C ILE A 104 4.29 6.10 -3.03
N ASP A 105 5.35 6.92 -3.23
CA ASP A 105 5.57 8.12 -2.42
C ASP A 105 4.37 9.07 -2.50
N VAL A 106 3.78 9.30 -3.69
CA VAL A 106 2.61 10.17 -3.87
C VAL A 106 1.41 9.68 -3.06
N LEU A 107 1.10 8.38 -3.12
CA LEU A 107 0.01 7.81 -2.30
C LEU A 107 0.29 7.99 -0.82
N PHE A 108 1.49 7.65 -0.37
CA PHE A 108 1.84 7.64 1.04
C PHE A 108 1.84 9.05 1.64
N GLU A 109 2.39 10.03 0.91
CA GLU A 109 2.42 11.43 1.33
C GLU A 109 1.00 11.99 1.49
N THR A 110 0.13 11.83 0.49
CA THR A 110 -1.24 12.34 0.55
C THR A 110 -2.07 11.64 1.62
N ALA A 111 -1.95 10.33 1.77
CA ALA A 111 -2.62 9.57 2.82
C ALA A 111 -2.13 9.97 4.22
N ALA A 112 -0.83 10.26 4.40
CA ALA A 112 -0.26 10.70 5.67
C ALA A 112 -0.87 12.03 6.14
N TRP A 113 -1.06 12.98 5.24
CA TRP A 113 -1.67 14.27 5.53
C TRP A 113 -3.10 14.14 6.02
N VAL A 114 -3.89 13.26 5.38
CA VAL A 114 -5.33 13.14 5.63
C VAL A 114 -5.62 12.26 6.85
N TYR A 115 -4.96 11.10 6.95
CA TYR A 115 -5.29 10.09 7.97
C TYR A 115 -4.41 10.15 9.22
N LYS A 116 -3.19 10.71 9.11
CA LYS A 116 -2.27 10.89 10.25
C LYS A 116 -2.08 9.59 11.05
N TYR A 117 -2.37 9.62 12.36
CA TYR A 117 -2.26 8.46 13.26
C TYR A 117 -3.32 7.35 12.99
N GLU A 118 -4.31 7.59 12.14
CA GLU A 118 -5.31 6.60 11.71
C GLU A 118 -4.83 5.74 10.52
N LEU A 119 -3.54 5.85 10.12
CA LEU A 119 -2.96 5.24 8.92
C LEU A 119 -1.95 4.15 9.26
N ILE A 120 -1.98 3.05 8.49
CA ILE A 120 -0.86 2.11 8.37
C ILE A 120 -0.27 2.23 6.97
N GLY A 121 1.04 2.48 6.87
CA GLY A 121 1.80 2.38 5.64
C GLY A 121 2.62 1.10 5.60
N ILE A 122 2.58 0.39 4.48
CA ILE A 122 3.29 -0.88 4.29
C ILE A 122 4.11 -0.80 3.02
N LEU A 123 5.43 -1.01 3.14
CA LEU A 123 6.33 -1.07 1.99
C LEU A 123 6.88 -2.49 1.83
N LEU A 124 6.53 -3.11 0.71
CA LEU A 124 6.87 -4.48 0.37
C LEU A 124 8.09 -4.54 -0.56
N THR A 125 8.34 -5.73 -1.05
CA THR A 125 9.38 -6.05 -2.04
C THR A 125 9.36 -5.13 -3.26
N GLY A 126 10.54 -4.77 -3.76
CA GLY A 126 10.71 -3.94 -4.94
C GLY A 126 12.17 -3.63 -5.25
N SER A 127 12.47 -3.26 -6.50
CA SER A 127 13.82 -3.04 -7.02
C SER A 127 14.22 -1.57 -7.20
N ASN A 128 13.43 -0.65 -6.70
CA ASN A 128 13.70 0.80 -6.71
C ASN A 128 13.60 1.39 -5.29
N ASN A 129 13.59 2.72 -5.17
CA ASN A 129 13.52 3.43 -3.89
C ASN A 129 12.18 4.17 -3.66
N ASP A 130 11.19 3.99 -4.55
CA ASP A 130 9.88 4.62 -4.42
C ASP A 130 9.15 4.11 -3.17
N GLY A 131 8.45 4.99 -2.47
CA GLY A 131 7.73 4.70 -1.23
C GLY A 131 8.53 4.89 0.06
N SER A 132 9.86 4.99 -0.01
CA SER A 132 10.68 5.15 1.20
C SER A 132 10.48 6.53 1.87
N LYS A 133 10.35 7.59 1.07
CA LYS A 133 10.10 8.96 1.58
C LYS A 133 8.67 9.12 2.06
N GLY A 134 7.71 8.63 1.29
CA GLY A 134 6.31 8.66 1.68
C GLY A 134 6.06 7.85 2.97
N LEU A 135 6.74 6.72 3.16
CA LEU A 135 6.65 5.95 4.40
C LEU A 135 7.21 6.73 5.60
N LEU A 136 8.30 7.48 5.41
CA LEU A 136 8.83 8.39 6.42
C LEU A 136 7.82 9.49 6.75
N GLU A 137 7.11 10.05 5.76
CA GLU A 137 6.05 11.03 6.01
C GLU A 137 4.90 10.44 6.82
N ILE A 138 4.49 9.18 6.56
CA ILE A 138 3.50 8.47 7.39
C ILE A 138 3.97 8.44 8.85
N LYS A 139 5.22 8.08 9.12
CA LYS A 139 5.78 8.07 10.47
C LYS A 139 5.79 9.45 11.12
N LYS A 140 6.19 10.48 10.40
CA LYS A 140 6.20 11.88 10.91
C LYS A 140 4.81 12.38 11.30
N HIS A 141 3.77 11.91 10.60
CA HIS A 141 2.38 12.26 10.91
C HIS A 141 1.72 11.34 11.96
N GLY A 142 2.50 10.44 12.57
CA GLY A 142 2.06 9.56 13.66
C GLY A 142 1.38 8.26 13.21
N GLY A 143 1.34 7.99 11.91
CA GLY A 143 0.88 6.70 11.38
C GLY A 143 1.86 5.57 11.70
N LYS A 144 1.39 4.33 11.59
CA LYS A 144 2.21 3.13 11.78
C LYS A 144 2.89 2.72 10.48
N THR A 145 4.14 2.31 10.57
CA THR A 145 4.97 1.94 9.42
C THR A 145 5.44 0.50 9.50
N ILE A 146 5.17 -0.27 8.44
CA ILE A 146 5.59 -1.67 8.30
C ILE A 146 6.45 -1.79 7.06
N VAL A 147 7.60 -2.43 7.18
CA VAL A 147 8.49 -2.76 6.07
C VAL A 147 8.65 -4.26 6.01
N GLU A 148 8.50 -4.85 4.82
CA GLU A 148 8.86 -6.25 4.60
C GLU A 148 10.34 -6.46 4.92
N ASN A 149 10.66 -7.55 5.62
CA ASN A 149 12.02 -7.86 6.02
C ASN A 149 12.94 -7.98 4.78
N PRO A 150 13.95 -7.08 4.63
CA PRO A 150 14.84 -7.10 3.47
C PRO A 150 15.62 -8.41 3.27
N LYS A 151 15.73 -9.23 4.33
CA LYS A 151 16.43 -10.52 4.28
C LYS A 151 15.60 -11.62 3.62
N THR A 152 14.26 -11.49 3.64
CA THR A 152 13.33 -12.49 3.09
C THR A 152 12.59 -11.99 1.87
N ALA A 153 12.56 -10.67 1.62
CA ALA A 153 11.91 -10.06 0.47
C ALA A 153 12.49 -10.58 -0.86
N TYR A 154 11.61 -10.82 -1.85
CA TYR A 154 12.02 -11.25 -3.20
C TYR A 154 13.03 -10.28 -3.83
N SER A 155 12.80 -8.96 -3.70
CA SER A 155 13.73 -7.91 -4.06
C SER A 155 13.92 -6.97 -2.87
N LYS A 156 15.11 -6.97 -2.31
CA LYS A 156 15.42 -6.28 -1.06
C LYS A 156 15.60 -4.77 -1.18
N THR A 157 15.74 -4.21 -2.38
CA THR A 157 16.17 -2.82 -2.58
C THR A 157 15.21 -1.83 -1.94
N MET A 158 13.91 -1.95 -2.22
CA MET A 158 12.87 -1.05 -1.72
C MET A 158 12.76 -1.11 -0.19
N PRO A 159 12.55 -2.28 0.44
CA PRO A 159 12.50 -2.37 1.89
C PRO A 159 13.83 -1.99 2.57
N TYR A 160 14.98 -2.35 1.99
CA TYR A 160 16.29 -1.95 2.51
C TYR A 160 16.47 -0.42 2.49
N THR A 161 16.09 0.25 1.41
CA THR A 161 16.17 1.72 1.32
C THR A 161 15.35 2.39 2.42
N ALA A 162 14.13 1.92 2.68
CA ALA A 162 13.30 2.46 3.75
C ALA A 162 13.96 2.28 5.12
N THR A 163 14.49 1.10 5.42
CA THR A 163 15.14 0.83 6.72
C THR A 163 16.46 1.56 6.93
N THR A 164 17.11 2.03 5.86
CA THR A 164 18.30 2.88 5.95
C THR A 164 17.97 4.36 6.07
N LEU A 165 16.80 4.78 5.57
CA LEU A 165 16.37 6.16 5.62
C LEU A 165 15.85 6.57 7.01
N PHE A 166 15.12 5.68 7.68
CA PHE A 166 14.59 5.87 9.03
C PHE A 166 14.34 4.54 9.72
N GLU A 167 13.97 4.55 11.00
CA GLU A 167 13.58 3.35 11.75
C GLU A 167 12.06 3.13 11.66
N PRO A 168 11.57 2.16 10.86
CA PRO A 168 10.16 1.78 10.80
C PRO A 168 9.67 1.23 12.13
N ASP A 169 8.35 1.29 12.40
CA ASP A 169 7.78 0.69 13.61
C ASP A 169 7.93 -0.83 13.61
N TYR A 170 7.80 -1.46 12.43
CA TYR A 170 7.92 -2.91 12.27
C TYR A 170 8.69 -3.28 11.01
N ILE A 171 9.60 -4.25 11.15
CA ILE A 171 10.30 -4.94 10.05
C ILE A 171 10.00 -6.42 10.20
N ILE A 172 9.10 -6.96 9.36
CA ILE A 172 8.54 -8.31 9.51
C ILE A 172 8.45 -9.05 8.18
N ASN A 173 8.35 -10.37 8.23
CA ASN A 173 8.22 -11.18 7.02
C ASN A 173 6.82 -11.04 6.43
N ILE A 174 6.70 -11.28 5.12
CA ILE A 174 5.42 -11.12 4.40
C ILE A 174 4.29 -11.97 5.00
N GLU A 175 4.62 -13.14 5.52
CA GLU A 175 3.67 -14.07 6.14
C GLU A 175 2.99 -13.52 7.39
N ASP A 176 3.65 -12.58 8.09
CA ASP A 176 3.23 -12.05 9.39
C ASP A 176 2.55 -10.67 9.27
N ILE A 177 2.58 -10.05 8.08
CA ILE A 177 2.03 -8.70 7.85
C ILE A 177 0.53 -8.64 8.15
N ALA A 178 -0.23 -9.63 7.70
CA ALA A 178 -1.68 -9.65 7.93
C ALA A 178 -2.03 -9.70 9.43
N GLU A 179 -1.31 -10.50 10.21
CA GLU A 179 -1.49 -10.59 11.66
C GLU A 179 -1.19 -9.25 12.34
N LYS A 180 -0.11 -8.58 11.93
CA LYS A 180 0.24 -7.26 12.45
C LYS A 180 -0.81 -6.19 12.10
N ILE A 181 -1.38 -6.20 10.90
CA ILE A 181 -2.49 -5.30 10.53
C ILE A 181 -3.68 -5.53 11.46
N ILE A 182 -4.06 -6.79 11.71
CA ILE A 182 -5.18 -7.14 12.60
C ILE A 182 -4.93 -6.62 14.02
N GLU A 183 -3.74 -6.86 14.57
CA GLU A 183 -3.34 -6.37 15.90
C GLU A 183 -3.51 -4.85 16.01
N LEU A 184 -2.91 -4.10 15.07
CA LEU A 184 -2.96 -2.63 15.06
C LEU A 184 -4.37 -2.04 14.82
N CYS A 185 -5.27 -2.80 14.21
CA CYS A 185 -6.66 -2.37 14.00
C CYS A 185 -7.55 -2.65 15.21
N THR A 186 -7.12 -3.50 16.13
CA THR A 186 -7.87 -3.88 17.33
C THR A 186 -7.43 -3.14 18.61
N GLU A 187 -6.29 -2.46 18.56
CA GLU A 187 -5.82 -1.50 19.56
C GLU A 187 -6.60 -0.16 19.46
#